data_a9c3c6fbc7496593d8669c0d822dd6d5
#
_entry.id   a9c3c6fbc7496593d8669c0d822dd6d5
#
_cell.length_a   1.000
_cell.length_b   1.000
_cell.length_c   1.000
_cell.angle_alpha   90.00
_cell.angle_beta   90.00
_cell.angle_gamma   90.00
#
_symmetry.space_group_name_H-M   'P 1'
#
loop_
_entity.id
_entity.type
_entity.pdbx_description
1 polymer ?
#
loop_
_entity_poly.entity_id
_entity_poly.type
_entity_poly.pdbx_seq_one_letter_code
_entity_poly.pdbx_strand_id
1 'polypeptide(L)'
;MHGKPSETPELTAIRARESVIGVSLDYQRDMAAASPGAALKLAEIARIVREGQSVPEPVAMMAALGATMAEDCGDCVQIYVNLALKAGVDKTIVKAALENRLGDLPTDLKLGFCFGRTVSENDSMLLEKGAALEARFGRKALVDLTLVIALARFYPTVKRALGHSRTCAEARVSVD
;
A
#
# COMPACT_ATOMS: atom_id res chain seq x y z
N MET A 1 20.55 -36.17 -2.45
CA MET A 1 20.46 -35.18 -3.52
C MET A 1 19.16 -34.41 -3.33
N HIS A 2 19.18 -33.26 -2.65
CA HIS A 2 18.01 -32.41 -2.50
C HIS A 2 17.96 -31.52 -3.75
N GLY A 3 17.12 -31.91 -4.71
CA GLY A 3 16.83 -31.05 -5.86
C GLY A 3 16.37 -29.70 -5.39
N LYS A 4 16.93 -28.60 -5.93
CA LYS A 4 16.36 -27.26 -5.76
C LYS A 4 14.87 -27.34 -6.11
N PRO A 5 13.95 -26.84 -5.26
CA PRO A 5 12.54 -26.78 -5.63
C PRO A 5 12.44 -26.06 -6.97
N SER A 6 11.76 -26.69 -7.93
CA SER A 6 11.53 -26.09 -9.25
C SER A 6 10.82 -24.76 -9.05
N GLU A 7 11.37 -23.70 -9.61
CA GLU A 7 10.82 -22.34 -9.49
C GLU A 7 9.48 -22.27 -10.22
N THR A 8 8.40 -22.15 -9.45
CA THR A 8 7.05 -22.02 -10.03
C THR A 8 6.83 -20.60 -10.53
N PRO A 9 5.90 -20.38 -11.49
CA PRO A 9 5.55 -19.03 -11.94
C PRO A 9 5.14 -18.09 -10.81
N GLU A 10 4.47 -18.62 -9.77
CA GLU A 10 4.08 -17.87 -8.57
C GLU A 10 5.29 -17.37 -7.79
N LEU A 11 6.28 -18.24 -7.54
CA LEU A 11 7.48 -17.87 -6.82
C LEU A 11 8.30 -16.83 -7.58
N THR A 12 8.38 -16.95 -8.89
CA THR A 12 9.02 -15.95 -9.76
C THR A 12 8.29 -14.60 -9.66
N ALA A 13 6.97 -14.59 -9.73
CA ALA A 13 6.16 -13.37 -9.60
C ALA A 13 6.30 -12.74 -8.19
N ILE A 14 6.33 -13.55 -7.13
CA ILE A 14 6.54 -13.07 -5.75
C ILE A 14 7.91 -12.40 -5.63
N ARG A 15 8.99 -13.03 -6.11
CA ARG A 15 10.33 -12.44 -6.07
C ARG A 15 10.44 -11.14 -6.86
N ALA A 16 9.84 -11.10 -8.05
CA ALA A 16 9.80 -9.87 -8.85
C ALA A 16 9.11 -8.73 -8.10
N ARG A 17 8.04 -9.01 -7.37
CA ARG A 17 7.36 -8.02 -6.53
C ARG A 17 8.21 -7.59 -5.35
N GLU A 18 8.83 -8.51 -4.63
CA GLU A 18 9.74 -8.20 -3.52
C GLU A 18 10.87 -7.27 -3.93
N SER A 19 11.46 -7.49 -5.11
CA SER A 19 12.49 -6.59 -5.64
C SER A 19 11.98 -5.19 -5.93
N VAL A 20 10.69 -5.04 -6.22
CA VAL A 20 10.05 -3.74 -6.44
C VAL A 20 9.70 -3.06 -5.12
N ILE A 21 9.13 -3.78 -4.17
CA ILE A 21 8.61 -3.21 -2.92
C ILE A 21 9.63 -3.19 -1.78
N GLY A 22 10.74 -3.94 -1.89
CA GLY A 22 11.81 -3.99 -0.89
C GLY A 22 11.44 -4.67 0.44
N VAL A 23 10.38 -5.50 0.45
CA VAL A 23 9.88 -6.20 1.64
C VAL A 23 9.58 -7.65 1.29
N SER A 24 9.87 -8.60 2.21
CA SER A 24 9.55 -10.03 2.03
C SER A 24 8.03 -10.26 2.01
N LEU A 25 7.61 -11.18 1.14
CA LEU A 25 6.22 -11.59 0.97
C LEU A 25 6.01 -13.06 1.41
N ASP A 26 6.54 -13.45 2.57
CA ASP A 26 6.48 -14.82 3.06
C ASP A 26 5.06 -15.37 3.13
N TYR A 27 4.07 -14.55 3.55
CA TYR A 27 2.67 -14.95 3.54
C TYR A 27 2.15 -15.33 2.15
N GLN A 28 2.69 -14.73 1.07
CA GLN A 28 2.31 -15.11 -0.30
C GLN A 28 2.98 -16.42 -0.74
N ARG A 29 4.15 -16.75 -0.20
CA ARG A 29 4.76 -18.07 -0.40
C ARG A 29 3.92 -19.17 0.26
N ASP A 30 3.42 -18.93 1.48
CA ASP A 30 2.51 -19.84 2.16
C ASP A 30 1.21 -20.00 1.38
N MET A 31 0.66 -18.90 0.87
CA MET A 31 -0.52 -18.94 0.00
C MET A 31 -0.27 -19.77 -1.26
N ALA A 32 0.87 -19.57 -1.93
CA ALA A 32 1.21 -20.30 -3.15
C ALA A 32 1.42 -21.79 -2.87
N ALA A 33 1.98 -22.15 -1.71
CA ALA A 33 2.15 -23.53 -1.30
C ALA A 33 0.81 -24.25 -0.99
N ALA A 34 -0.10 -23.53 -0.33
CA ALA A 34 -1.39 -24.09 0.06
C ALA A 34 -2.45 -24.06 -1.06
N SER A 35 -2.40 -23.04 -1.91
CA SER A 35 -3.37 -22.82 -3.00
C SER A 35 -2.64 -22.23 -4.23
N PRO A 36 -2.16 -23.09 -5.14
CA PRO A 36 -1.51 -22.64 -6.36
C PRO A 36 -2.39 -21.65 -7.13
N GLY A 37 -1.80 -20.58 -7.59
CA GLY A 37 -2.50 -19.49 -8.28
C GLY A 37 -3.09 -18.40 -7.36
N ALA A 38 -3.19 -18.60 -6.04
CA ALA A 38 -3.71 -17.58 -5.13
C ALA A 38 -2.85 -16.30 -5.14
N ALA A 39 -1.52 -16.44 -5.12
CA ALA A 39 -0.59 -15.30 -5.21
C ALA A 39 -0.70 -14.57 -6.55
N LEU A 40 -0.97 -15.26 -7.65
CA LEU A 40 -1.19 -14.65 -8.97
C LEU A 40 -2.49 -13.84 -8.99
N LYS A 41 -3.57 -14.32 -8.34
CA LYS A 41 -4.83 -13.55 -8.20
C LYS A 41 -4.59 -12.23 -7.47
N LEU A 42 -3.78 -12.24 -6.40
CA LEU A 42 -3.41 -11.01 -5.70
C LEU A 42 -2.64 -10.03 -6.61
N ALA A 43 -1.70 -10.54 -7.37
CA ALA A 43 -0.92 -9.73 -8.31
C ALA A 43 -1.82 -9.11 -9.39
N GLU A 44 -2.78 -9.88 -9.90
CA GLU A 44 -3.72 -9.43 -10.92
C GLU A 44 -4.67 -8.35 -10.39
N ILE A 45 -5.23 -8.51 -9.18
CA ILE A 45 -6.04 -7.48 -8.54
C ILE A 45 -5.25 -6.18 -8.41
N ALA A 46 -3.98 -6.27 -7.96
CA ALA A 46 -3.12 -5.10 -7.82
C ALA A 46 -2.83 -4.42 -9.16
N ARG A 47 -2.66 -5.20 -10.23
CA ARG A 47 -2.47 -4.68 -11.59
C ARG A 47 -3.71 -3.92 -12.08
N ILE A 48 -4.89 -4.55 -11.98
CA ILE A 48 -6.16 -3.97 -12.42
C ILE A 48 -6.46 -2.66 -11.68
N VAL A 49 -6.28 -2.64 -10.35
CA VAL A 49 -6.54 -1.43 -9.55
C VAL A 49 -5.60 -0.28 -9.92
N ARG A 50 -4.39 -0.56 -10.39
CA ARG A 50 -3.43 0.49 -10.78
C ARG A 50 -3.58 0.96 -12.22
N GLU A 51 -4.26 0.21 -13.07
CA GLU A 51 -4.48 0.60 -14.45
C GLU A 51 -5.43 1.80 -14.55
N GLY A 52 -5.08 2.74 -15.44
CA GLY A 52 -5.96 3.85 -15.78
C GLY A 52 -6.25 4.82 -14.64
N GLN A 53 -5.41 4.87 -13.61
CA GLN A 53 -5.53 5.81 -12.50
C GLN A 53 -5.54 7.25 -13.01
N SER A 54 -6.51 8.04 -12.54
CA SER A 54 -6.65 9.46 -12.90
C SER A 54 -6.06 10.39 -11.84
N VAL A 55 -5.63 9.84 -10.72
CA VAL A 55 -4.94 10.58 -9.64
C VAL A 55 -3.42 10.48 -9.86
N PRO A 56 -2.63 11.54 -9.58
CA PRO A 56 -1.18 11.44 -9.62
C PRO A 56 -0.65 10.32 -8.71
N GLU A 57 0.30 9.52 -9.22
CA GLU A 57 0.83 8.36 -8.49
C GLU A 57 1.35 8.72 -7.08
N PRO A 58 2.07 9.86 -6.86
CA PRO A 58 2.45 10.26 -5.50
C PRO A 58 1.27 10.41 -4.54
N VAL A 59 0.15 10.97 -5.01
CA VAL A 59 -1.07 11.15 -4.19
C VAL A 59 -1.70 9.79 -3.86
N ALA A 60 -1.76 8.88 -4.84
CA ALA A 60 -2.28 7.53 -4.64
C ALA A 60 -1.43 6.74 -3.62
N MET A 61 -0.10 6.83 -3.70
CA MET A 61 0.79 6.15 -2.75
C MET A 61 0.69 6.74 -1.35
N MET A 62 0.54 8.05 -1.22
CA MET A 62 0.31 8.70 0.08
C MET A 62 -1.04 8.32 0.68
N ALA A 63 -2.09 8.17 -0.12
CA ALA A 63 -3.37 7.67 0.37
C ALA A 63 -3.29 6.22 0.87
N ALA A 64 -2.60 5.35 0.13
CA ALA A 64 -2.35 3.98 0.55
C ALA A 64 -1.48 3.92 1.82
N LEU A 65 -0.48 4.79 1.96
CA LEU A 65 0.32 4.93 3.17
C LEU A 65 -0.55 5.31 4.38
N GLY A 66 -1.39 6.35 4.25
CA GLY A 66 -2.31 6.77 5.32
C GLY A 66 -3.27 5.64 5.72
N ALA A 67 -3.79 4.89 4.74
CA ALA A 67 -4.67 3.76 4.99
C ALA A 67 -3.98 2.62 5.74
N THR A 68 -2.75 2.26 5.37
CA THR A 68 -2.01 1.16 6.02
C THR A 68 -1.48 1.51 7.40
N MET A 69 -1.20 2.78 7.68
CA MET A 69 -0.82 3.23 9.02
C MET A 69 -1.96 3.01 10.04
N ALA A 70 -3.22 3.12 9.61
CA ALA A 70 -4.38 2.83 10.46
C ALA A 70 -4.60 1.31 10.69
N GLU A 71 -3.96 0.44 9.91
CA GLU A 71 -4.12 -1.02 9.98
C GLU A 71 -3.10 -1.73 10.91
N ASP A 72 -2.21 -0.99 11.55
CA ASP A 72 -1.18 -1.51 12.46
C ASP A 72 -0.37 -2.69 11.86
N CYS A 73 0.10 -2.51 10.63
CA CYS A 73 0.92 -3.50 9.92
C CYS A 73 2.21 -2.87 9.40
N GLY A 74 3.29 -2.91 10.19
CA GLY A 74 4.56 -2.26 9.89
C GLY A 74 5.17 -2.61 8.53
N ASP A 75 5.17 -3.89 8.13
CA ASP A 75 5.65 -4.29 6.79
C ASP A 75 4.77 -3.71 5.67
N CYS A 76 3.43 -3.64 5.88
CA CYS A 76 2.54 -3.05 4.90
C CYS A 76 2.77 -1.54 4.78
N VAL A 77 3.03 -0.86 5.91
CA VAL A 77 3.44 0.55 5.92
C VAL A 77 4.77 0.71 5.17
N GLN A 78 5.77 -0.16 5.44
CA GLN A 78 7.07 -0.11 4.76
C GLN A 78 6.94 -0.27 3.23
N ILE A 79 6.05 -1.14 2.76
CA ILE A 79 5.75 -1.28 1.34
C ILE A 79 5.33 0.07 0.74
N TYR A 80 4.38 0.76 1.38
CA TYR A 80 3.90 2.05 0.85
C TYR A 80 4.86 3.20 1.06
N VAL A 81 5.72 3.16 2.07
CA VAL A 81 6.90 4.05 2.17
C VAL A 81 7.78 3.90 0.93
N ASN A 82 8.17 2.66 0.60
CA ASN A 82 9.04 2.39 -0.54
C ASN A 82 8.37 2.76 -1.88
N LEU A 83 7.07 2.50 -2.02
CA LEU A 83 6.32 2.87 -3.22
C LEU A 83 6.13 4.38 -3.35
N ALA A 84 5.90 5.11 -2.25
CA ALA A 84 5.81 6.58 -2.27
C ALA A 84 7.14 7.22 -2.70
N LEU A 85 8.27 6.73 -2.17
CA LEU A 85 9.61 7.16 -2.59
C LEU A 85 9.85 6.90 -4.08
N LYS A 86 9.46 5.71 -4.58
CA LYS A 86 9.54 5.38 -6.02
C LYS A 86 8.65 6.25 -6.90
N ALA A 87 7.50 6.67 -6.39
CA ALA A 87 6.60 7.60 -7.06
C ALA A 87 7.11 9.05 -7.04
N GLY A 88 8.29 9.29 -6.47
CA GLY A 88 8.93 10.61 -6.43
C GLY A 88 8.53 11.48 -5.24
N VAL A 89 7.89 10.93 -4.21
CA VAL A 89 7.67 11.67 -2.97
C VAL A 89 9.00 11.81 -2.24
N ASP A 90 9.33 13.05 -1.83
CA ASP A 90 10.56 13.34 -1.10
C ASP A 90 10.64 12.59 0.24
N LYS A 91 11.83 12.10 0.62
CA LYS A 91 12.09 11.38 1.86
C LYS A 91 11.61 12.17 3.10
N THR A 92 11.78 13.49 3.11
CA THR A 92 11.38 14.35 4.23
C THR A 92 9.86 14.40 4.38
N ILE A 93 9.13 14.36 3.27
CA ILE A 93 7.67 14.34 3.24
C ILE A 93 7.15 12.99 3.74
N VAL A 94 7.72 11.88 3.28
CA VAL A 94 7.34 10.53 3.77
C VAL A 94 7.61 10.42 5.26
N LYS A 95 8.76 10.91 5.73
CA LYS A 95 9.09 10.94 7.17
C LYS A 95 8.10 11.80 7.96
N ALA A 96 7.75 12.98 7.46
CA ALA A 96 6.76 13.85 8.08
C ALA A 96 5.39 13.16 8.21
N ALA A 97 4.97 12.40 7.19
CA ALA A 97 3.73 11.62 7.23
C ALA A 97 3.77 10.53 8.31
N LEU A 98 4.87 9.75 8.40
CA LEU A 98 5.05 8.73 9.44
C LEU A 98 5.04 9.33 10.86
N GLU A 99 5.60 10.52 11.03
CA GLU A 99 5.66 11.26 12.30
C GLU A 99 4.38 12.09 12.56
N ASN A 100 3.35 11.95 11.72
CA ASN A 100 2.09 12.70 11.80
C ASN A 100 2.28 14.25 11.78
N ARG A 101 3.36 14.74 11.18
CA ARG A 101 3.63 16.18 10.97
C ARG A 101 2.91 16.68 9.71
N LEU A 102 1.57 16.69 9.75
CA LEU A 102 0.72 16.98 8.59
C LEU A 102 0.88 18.41 8.06
N GLY A 103 1.42 19.33 8.86
CA GLY A 103 1.73 20.70 8.44
C GLY A 103 2.83 20.78 7.38
N ASP A 104 3.74 19.81 7.37
CA ASP A 104 4.90 19.77 6.49
C ASP A 104 4.58 19.11 5.12
N LEU A 105 3.39 18.52 4.96
CA LEU A 105 3.00 17.87 3.72
C LEU A 105 2.45 18.86 2.69
N PRO A 106 2.90 18.78 1.42
CA PRO A 106 2.27 19.49 0.31
C PRO A 106 0.77 19.18 0.23
N THR A 107 -0.03 20.17 -0.14
CA THR A 107 -1.50 20.12 -0.09
C THR A 107 -2.10 18.87 -0.71
N ASP A 108 -1.70 18.51 -1.93
CA ASP A 108 -2.23 17.34 -2.65
C ASP A 108 -1.85 16.01 -1.98
N LEU A 109 -0.60 15.88 -1.51
CA LEU A 109 -0.11 14.71 -0.81
C LEU A 109 -0.77 14.55 0.56
N LYS A 110 -0.95 15.65 1.29
CA LYS A 110 -1.70 15.70 2.54
C LYS A 110 -3.14 15.27 2.35
N LEU A 111 -3.79 15.77 1.30
CA LEU A 111 -5.18 15.43 0.99
C LEU A 111 -5.33 13.92 0.75
N GLY A 112 -4.47 13.32 -0.08
CA GLY A 112 -4.44 11.87 -0.30
C GLY A 112 -4.20 11.09 0.99
N PHE A 113 -3.15 11.43 1.73
CA PHE A 113 -2.77 10.78 2.99
C PHE A 113 -3.90 10.82 4.03
N CYS A 114 -4.46 12.01 4.28
CA CYS A 114 -5.56 12.16 5.24
C CYS A 114 -6.82 11.41 4.80
N PHE A 115 -7.15 11.43 3.50
CA PHE A 115 -8.30 10.69 2.99
C PHE A 115 -8.14 9.19 3.20
N GLY A 116 -6.98 8.61 2.85
CA GLY A 116 -6.69 7.20 3.08
C GLY A 116 -6.84 6.79 4.54
N ARG A 117 -6.30 7.59 5.44
CA ARG A 117 -6.41 7.38 6.88
C ARG A 117 -7.86 7.47 7.37
N THR A 118 -8.58 8.52 6.98
CA THR A 118 -9.99 8.75 7.33
C THR A 118 -10.89 7.58 6.89
N VAL A 119 -10.68 7.04 5.67
CA VAL A 119 -11.39 5.85 5.17
C VAL A 119 -11.13 4.64 6.05
N SER A 120 -9.87 4.41 6.45
CA SER A 120 -9.49 3.23 7.23
C SER A 120 -9.97 3.29 8.68
N GLU A 121 -9.96 4.48 9.28
CA GLU A 121 -10.43 4.74 10.64
C GLU A 121 -11.96 4.87 10.74
N ASN A 122 -12.67 4.92 9.61
CA ASN A 122 -14.11 5.21 9.54
C ASN A 122 -14.47 6.53 10.27
N ASP A 123 -13.63 7.54 10.07
CA ASP A 123 -13.71 8.83 10.74
C ASP A 123 -14.92 9.65 10.23
N SER A 124 -15.50 10.46 11.10
CA SER A 124 -16.62 11.35 10.79
C SER A 124 -16.33 12.39 9.70
N MET A 125 -15.03 12.70 9.48
CA MET A 125 -14.59 13.64 8.44
C MET A 125 -14.55 13.02 7.03
N LEU A 126 -14.96 11.74 6.87
CA LEU A 126 -14.87 11.02 5.59
C LEU A 126 -15.56 11.76 4.44
N LEU A 127 -16.77 12.26 4.65
CA LEU A 127 -17.52 12.95 3.60
C LEU A 127 -16.84 14.28 3.21
N GLU A 128 -16.34 15.03 4.18
CA GLU A 128 -15.63 16.29 3.93
C GLU A 128 -14.34 16.07 3.16
N LYS A 129 -13.51 15.09 3.57
CA LYS A 129 -12.25 14.76 2.87
C LYS A 129 -12.52 14.22 1.47
N GLY A 130 -13.56 13.40 1.30
CA GLY A 130 -14.00 12.91 -0.01
C GLY A 130 -14.43 14.05 -0.93
N ALA A 131 -15.24 15.01 -0.43
CA ALA A 131 -15.66 16.17 -1.20
C ALA A 131 -14.48 17.06 -1.60
N ALA A 132 -13.53 17.29 -0.70
CA ALA A 132 -12.31 18.05 -1.00
C ALA A 132 -11.46 17.37 -2.09
N LEU A 133 -11.35 16.06 -2.04
CA LEU A 133 -10.61 15.27 -3.04
C LEU A 133 -11.32 15.31 -4.40
N GLU A 134 -12.64 15.16 -4.41
CA GLU A 134 -13.45 15.26 -5.63
C GLU A 134 -13.36 16.65 -6.26
N ALA A 135 -13.41 17.71 -5.45
CA ALA A 135 -13.25 19.09 -5.92
C ALA A 135 -11.84 19.33 -6.53
N ARG A 136 -10.80 18.69 -6.00
CA ARG A 136 -9.42 18.87 -6.46
C ARG A 136 -9.07 18.06 -7.70
N PHE A 137 -9.53 16.79 -7.77
CA PHE A 137 -9.10 15.82 -8.77
C PHE A 137 -10.23 15.26 -9.63
N GLY A 138 -11.49 15.57 -9.27
CA GLY A 138 -12.67 15.07 -9.95
C GLY A 138 -13.19 13.72 -9.42
N ARG A 139 -14.45 13.41 -9.79
CA ARG A 139 -15.17 12.20 -9.31
C ARG A 139 -14.46 10.90 -9.68
N LYS A 140 -13.88 10.79 -10.89
CA LYS A 140 -13.15 9.60 -11.31
C LYS A 140 -11.97 9.35 -10.39
N ALA A 141 -11.21 10.38 -10.03
CA ALA A 141 -10.07 10.27 -9.13
C ALA A 141 -10.47 9.80 -7.72
N LEU A 142 -11.61 10.26 -7.21
CA LEU A 142 -12.14 9.77 -5.94
C LEU A 142 -12.45 8.27 -5.99
N VAL A 143 -13.07 7.79 -7.06
CA VAL A 143 -13.35 6.36 -7.26
C VAL A 143 -12.06 5.55 -7.37
N ASP A 144 -11.13 5.97 -8.23
CA ASP A 144 -9.83 5.30 -8.41
C ASP A 144 -9.07 5.21 -7.09
N LEU A 145 -9.03 6.30 -6.32
CA LEU A 145 -8.33 6.34 -5.03
C LEU A 145 -8.99 5.45 -3.97
N THR A 146 -10.32 5.34 -4.00
CA THR A 146 -11.05 4.42 -3.13
C THR A 146 -10.64 2.96 -3.39
N LEU A 147 -10.45 2.57 -4.66
CA LEU A 147 -9.97 1.24 -5.02
C LEU A 147 -8.51 1.01 -4.56
N VAL A 148 -7.65 2.02 -4.68
CA VAL A 148 -6.26 1.96 -4.16
C VAL A 148 -6.24 1.75 -2.65
N ILE A 149 -7.07 2.48 -1.91
CA ILE A 149 -7.19 2.36 -0.45
C ILE A 149 -7.74 0.98 -0.07
N ALA A 150 -8.77 0.49 -0.74
CA ALA A 150 -9.32 -0.85 -0.51
C ALA A 150 -8.27 -1.94 -0.74
N LEU A 151 -7.49 -1.84 -1.83
CA LEU A 151 -6.37 -2.74 -2.11
C LEU A 151 -5.29 -2.66 -1.01
N ALA A 152 -4.95 -1.47 -0.54
CA ALA A 152 -3.94 -1.28 0.50
C ALA A 152 -4.35 -2.00 1.80
N ARG A 153 -5.64 -1.95 2.16
CA ARG A 153 -6.21 -2.62 3.34
C ARG A 153 -6.42 -4.12 3.16
N PHE A 154 -6.51 -4.58 1.94
CA PHE A 154 -6.66 -6.00 1.63
C PHE A 154 -5.45 -6.83 2.12
N TYR A 155 -4.22 -6.34 1.92
CA TYR A 155 -3.00 -7.07 2.28
C TYR A 155 -2.84 -7.30 3.79
N PRO A 156 -3.00 -6.32 4.68
CA PRO A 156 -3.00 -6.53 6.11
C PRO A 156 -4.05 -7.54 6.57
N THR A 157 -5.23 -7.52 5.97
CA THR A 157 -6.32 -8.46 6.27
C THR A 157 -5.94 -9.89 5.94
N VAL A 158 -5.42 -10.14 4.73
CA VAL A 158 -4.95 -11.48 4.31
C VAL A 158 -3.79 -11.93 5.20
N LYS A 159 -2.82 -11.05 5.45
CA LYS A 159 -1.66 -11.35 6.30
C LYS A 159 -2.07 -11.75 7.71
N ARG A 160 -3.00 -11.02 8.33
CA ARG A 160 -3.54 -11.34 9.66
C ARG A 160 -4.28 -12.68 9.66
N ALA A 161 -5.14 -12.91 8.67
CA ALA A 161 -5.91 -14.15 8.58
C ALA A 161 -5.02 -15.40 8.45
N LEU A 162 -3.86 -15.28 7.81
CA LEU A 162 -2.86 -16.35 7.66
C LEU A 162 -1.86 -16.43 8.82
N GLY A 163 -2.01 -15.63 9.89
CA GLY A 163 -1.15 -15.70 11.07
C GLY A 163 0.20 -14.99 10.93
N HIS A 164 0.42 -14.21 9.87
CA HIS A 164 1.69 -13.49 9.61
C HIS A 164 1.78 -12.09 10.23
N SER A 165 0.82 -11.69 11.07
CA SER A 165 0.77 -10.34 11.66
C SER A 165 1.75 -10.11 12.81
N ARG A 166 2.34 -11.18 13.37
CA ARG A 166 3.17 -11.10 14.59
C ARG A 166 4.60 -10.60 14.38
N THR A 167 5.02 -10.35 13.15
CA THR A 167 6.40 -9.97 12.79
C THR A 167 6.51 -8.54 12.26
N CYS A 168 5.52 -7.68 12.54
CA CYS A 168 5.55 -6.32 12.03
C CYS A 168 6.62 -5.49 12.74
N ALA A 169 7.69 -5.16 12.01
CA ALA A 169 8.67 -4.17 12.43
C ALA A 169 8.13 -2.75 12.21
N GLU A 170 8.65 -1.78 12.95
CA GLU A 170 8.38 -0.36 12.66
C GLU A 170 8.85 0.00 11.26
N ALA A 171 8.01 0.72 10.51
CA ALA A 171 8.38 1.22 9.20
C ALA A 171 9.46 2.29 9.32
N ARG A 172 10.46 2.25 8.42
CA ARG A 172 11.61 3.17 8.43
C ARG A 172 11.80 3.81 7.06
N VAL A 173 12.18 5.07 7.08
CA VAL A 173 12.72 5.76 5.91
C VAL A 173 14.24 5.77 6.07
N SER A 174 14.96 5.06 5.19
CA SER A 174 16.42 5.13 5.16
C SER A 174 16.83 6.54 4.74
N VAL A 175 17.67 7.18 5.55
CA VAL A 175 18.12 8.58 5.38
C VAL A 175 19.55 8.61 4.85
N ASP A 176 19.90 7.65 3.97
CA ASP A 176 21.22 7.58 3.33
C ASP A 176 21.24 8.37 2.03
#